data_bec74998d00a29268de170bd17ed70c8
#
_entry.id   bec74998d00a29268de170bd17ed70c8
#
_cell.length_a   1.000
_cell.length_b   1.000
_cell.length_c   1.000
_cell.angle_alpha   90.00
_cell.angle_beta   90.00
_cell.angle_gamma   90.00
#
_symmetry.space_group_name_H-M   'P 1'
#
loop_
_entity.id
_entity.type
_entity.pdbx_description
1 polymer ?
#
loop_
_entity_poly.entity_id
_entity_poly.type
_entity_poly.pdbx_seq_one_letter_code
_entity_poly.pdbx_strand_id
1 'polypeptide(L)'
;MDSFCKSVRETETPYDCLLFDLDDTLYSAKLGIAETCRKNIDEFLIEKCGFSENKASSLRVELFKKYGSSLAGLRVKTFSFHLSINSFVHGKLPYQLIKPDSQLRNLLRSITQRKIIFTNSDRNHAIEVLKRLGVDDCFDQIICFETMNPNISKSSRPDEYPVVLKPSPTAMKIALDVVGFDPRRTLFLDDNPRNVAAGKAVGFCTVLVGKTTKSKESDYVLETVNNLAQIVPEIWVSRVDGGDQKSRSGSEIKSALAAPPVGA
;
A
#
# COMPACT_ATOMS: atom_id res chain seq x y z
N MET A 1 -5.95 -4.44 -54.40
CA MET A 1 -6.66 -5.19 -53.35
C MET A 1 -5.71 -5.24 -52.15
N ASP A 2 -5.71 -4.18 -51.34
CA ASP A 2 -4.81 -4.06 -50.22
C ASP A 2 -5.46 -4.71 -49.02
N SER A 3 -4.86 -5.81 -48.59
CA SER A 3 -5.25 -6.56 -47.41
C SER A 3 -4.76 -5.77 -46.17
N PHE A 4 -5.67 -5.03 -45.52
CA PHE A 4 -5.43 -4.39 -44.22
C PHE A 4 -5.36 -5.51 -43.16
N CYS A 5 -4.16 -5.99 -42.91
CA CYS A 5 -3.87 -6.80 -41.74
C CYS A 5 -3.88 -5.83 -40.50
N LYS A 6 -5.02 -5.73 -39.83
CA LYS A 6 -5.10 -5.11 -38.48
C LYS A 6 -4.32 -6.00 -37.54
N SER A 7 -3.08 -5.61 -37.21
CA SER A 7 -2.37 -6.21 -36.09
C SER A 7 -3.20 -5.97 -34.81
N VAL A 8 -3.75 -7.03 -34.29
CA VAL A 8 -4.33 -7.05 -32.93
C VAL A 8 -3.16 -6.74 -32.01
N ARG A 9 -3.11 -5.53 -31.45
CA ARG A 9 -2.17 -5.21 -30.38
C ARG A 9 -2.60 -6.04 -29.18
N GLU A 10 -1.82 -7.06 -28.88
CA GLU A 10 -1.92 -7.79 -27.62
C GLU A 10 -1.76 -6.76 -26.49
N THR A 11 -2.79 -6.61 -25.69
CA THR A 11 -2.82 -5.65 -24.58
C THR A 11 -2.10 -6.26 -23.39
N GLU A 12 -0.83 -5.90 -23.21
CA GLU A 12 -0.11 -6.18 -21.96
C GLU A 12 -0.64 -5.30 -20.84
N THR A 13 -0.65 -5.83 -19.59
CA THR A 13 -0.95 -4.99 -18.41
C THR A 13 -0.04 -3.76 -18.38
N PRO A 14 -0.60 -2.55 -18.13
CA PRO A 14 0.19 -1.33 -18.06
C PRO A 14 1.03 -1.24 -16.78
N TYR A 15 0.88 -2.17 -15.82
CA TYR A 15 1.51 -2.11 -14.52
C TYR A 15 2.48 -3.27 -14.30
N ASP A 16 3.65 -2.96 -13.70
CA ASP A 16 4.65 -3.93 -13.24
C ASP A 16 4.67 -4.02 -11.70
N CYS A 17 4.24 -2.96 -11.03
CA CYS A 17 4.25 -2.88 -9.57
C CYS A 17 3.06 -2.11 -9.03
N LEU A 18 2.56 -2.54 -7.87
CA LEU A 18 1.57 -1.82 -7.09
C LEU A 18 2.18 -1.44 -5.73
N LEU A 19 2.14 -0.14 -5.41
CA LEU A 19 2.48 0.40 -4.10
C LEU A 19 1.21 0.66 -3.31
N PHE A 20 1.11 0.08 -2.12
CA PHE A 20 -0.03 0.25 -1.23
C PHE A 20 0.40 1.00 0.03
N ASP A 21 -0.27 2.09 0.34
CA ASP A 21 -0.30 2.56 1.71
C ASP A 21 -1.02 1.54 2.60
N LEU A 22 -0.86 1.65 3.91
CA LEU A 22 -1.35 0.69 4.89
C LEU A 22 -2.56 1.22 5.65
N ASP A 23 -2.32 2.26 6.46
CA ASP A 23 -3.29 2.78 7.42
C ASP A 23 -4.40 3.56 6.72
N ASP A 24 -5.65 3.25 7.07
CA ASP A 24 -6.84 3.84 6.43
C ASP A 24 -6.97 3.56 4.91
N THR A 25 -6.03 2.74 4.35
CA THR A 25 -6.01 2.29 2.95
C THR A 25 -6.38 0.82 2.83
N LEU A 26 -5.64 -0.11 3.46
CA LEU A 26 -5.96 -1.55 3.41
C LEU A 26 -7.10 -1.94 4.36
N TYR A 27 -7.41 -1.11 5.31
CA TYR A 27 -8.55 -1.24 6.20
C TYR A 27 -9.22 0.12 6.38
N SER A 28 -10.48 0.10 6.81
CA SER A 28 -11.29 1.32 6.90
C SER A 28 -10.87 2.24 8.04
N ALA A 29 -10.72 3.54 7.79
CA ALA A 29 -10.57 4.60 8.77
C ALA A 29 -11.66 4.58 9.88
N LYS A 30 -12.83 3.99 9.58
CA LYS A 30 -13.96 3.84 10.54
C LYS A 30 -13.60 2.94 11.73
N LEU A 31 -12.52 2.14 11.65
CA LEU A 31 -12.03 1.35 12.79
C LEU A 31 -11.43 2.22 13.91
N GLY A 32 -11.13 3.50 13.65
CA GLY A 32 -10.64 4.45 14.65
C GLY A 32 -9.19 4.22 15.10
N ILE A 33 -8.41 3.40 14.39
CA ILE A 33 -7.00 3.13 14.71
C ILE A 33 -6.19 4.43 14.71
N ALA A 34 -6.29 5.23 13.64
CA ALA A 34 -5.59 6.50 13.54
C ALA A 34 -6.04 7.53 14.61
N GLU A 35 -7.33 7.54 14.97
CA GLU A 35 -7.85 8.38 16.05
C GLU A 35 -7.28 7.97 17.41
N THR A 36 -7.30 6.66 17.70
CA THR A 36 -6.70 6.13 18.92
C THR A 36 -5.21 6.40 18.99
N CYS A 37 -4.49 6.29 17.87
CA CYS A 37 -3.07 6.65 17.81
C CYS A 37 -2.84 8.12 18.20
N ARG A 38 -3.65 9.05 17.67
CA ARG A 38 -3.58 10.47 18.05
C ARG A 38 -3.82 10.69 19.54
N LYS A 39 -4.82 10.03 20.10
CA LYS A 39 -5.14 10.08 21.54
C LYS A 39 -3.99 9.53 22.37
N ASN A 40 -3.43 8.39 22.02
CA ASN A 40 -2.29 7.79 22.73
C ASN A 40 -1.04 8.68 22.69
N ILE A 41 -0.84 9.44 21.58
CA ILE A 41 0.24 10.44 21.48
C ILE A 41 0.00 11.59 22.47
N ASP A 42 -1.22 12.11 22.56
CA ASP A 42 -1.57 13.18 23.50
C ASP A 42 -1.39 12.68 24.96
N GLU A 43 -1.86 11.45 25.27
CA GLU A 43 -1.65 10.81 26.58
C GLU A 43 -0.16 10.66 26.91
N PHE A 44 0.66 10.23 25.95
CA PHE A 44 2.11 10.13 26.15
C PHE A 44 2.74 11.48 26.50
N LEU A 45 2.35 12.54 25.79
CA LEU A 45 2.85 13.88 26.04
C LEU A 45 2.44 14.40 27.42
N ILE A 46 1.25 14.07 27.88
CA ILE A 46 0.76 14.45 29.22
C ILE A 46 1.44 13.62 30.30
N GLU A 47 1.35 12.29 30.21
CA GLU A 47 1.77 11.39 31.29
C GLU A 47 3.28 11.25 31.42
N LYS A 48 4.01 11.23 30.28
CA LYS A 48 5.46 10.98 30.27
C LYS A 48 6.30 12.23 30.09
N CYS A 49 5.75 13.26 29.42
CA CYS A 49 6.47 14.52 29.19
C CYS A 49 5.99 15.69 30.07
N GLY A 50 4.89 15.53 30.83
CA GLY A 50 4.38 16.55 31.77
C GLY A 50 3.74 17.76 31.08
N PHE A 51 3.30 17.65 29.82
CA PHE A 51 2.61 18.75 29.15
C PHE A 51 1.15 18.84 29.59
N SER A 52 0.62 20.06 29.61
CA SER A 52 -0.83 20.26 29.75
C SER A 52 -1.57 19.74 28.51
N GLU A 53 -2.85 19.35 28.63
CA GLU A 53 -3.69 18.83 27.53
C GLU A 53 -3.65 19.73 26.28
N ASN A 54 -3.87 21.04 26.47
CA ASN A 54 -3.84 22.01 25.37
C ASN A 54 -2.48 22.06 24.66
N LYS A 55 -1.37 21.97 25.41
CA LYS A 55 -0.03 22.00 24.85
C LYS A 55 0.30 20.68 24.15
N ALA A 56 -0.12 19.54 24.68
CA ALA A 56 0.05 18.22 24.07
C ALA A 56 -0.64 18.16 22.71
N SER A 57 -1.91 18.52 22.64
CA SER A 57 -2.67 18.53 21.38
C SER A 57 -2.09 19.50 20.35
N SER A 58 -1.71 20.73 20.79
CA SER A 58 -1.09 21.72 19.91
C SER A 58 0.26 21.22 19.35
N LEU A 59 1.09 20.63 20.20
CA LEU A 59 2.38 20.08 19.80
C LEU A 59 2.20 18.90 18.83
N ARG A 60 1.27 17.99 19.11
CA ARG A 60 0.95 16.90 18.19
C ARG A 60 0.60 17.41 16.79
N VAL A 61 -0.26 18.44 16.70
CA VAL A 61 -0.66 19.04 15.42
C VAL A 61 0.54 19.73 14.73
N GLU A 62 1.38 20.45 15.49
CA GLU A 62 2.61 21.05 14.95
C GLU A 62 3.54 20.01 14.35
N LEU A 63 3.78 18.91 15.08
CA LEU A 63 4.63 17.82 14.63
C LEU A 63 4.08 17.15 13.35
N PHE A 64 2.77 16.93 13.30
CA PHE A 64 2.13 16.40 12.10
C PHE A 64 2.33 17.33 10.89
N LYS A 65 2.10 18.62 11.06
CA LYS A 65 2.31 19.62 9.99
C LYS A 65 3.76 19.64 9.48
N LYS A 66 4.71 19.57 10.43
CA LYS A 66 6.14 19.69 10.13
C LYS A 66 6.74 18.41 9.52
N TYR A 67 6.36 17.24 10.03
CA TYR A 67 7.01 15.96 9.70
C TYR A 67 6.12 14.98 8.93
N GLY A 68 4.84 15.29 8.73
CA GLY A 68 3.89 14.36 8.09
C GLY A 68 3.39 13.24 9.02
N SER A 69 4.00 13.09 10.20
CA SER A 69 3.61 12.17 11.27
C SER A 69 3.97 12.76 12.61
N SER A 70 3.00 12.80 13.55
CA SER A 70 3.24 13.28 14.91
C SER A 70 4.19 12.36 15.66
N LEU A 71 4.02 11.04 15.50
CA LEU A 71 4.85 10.04 16.15
C LEU A 71 6.31 10.12 15.68
N ALA A 72 6.51 10.26 14.36
CA ALA A 72 7.84 10.44 13.80
C ALA A 72 8.51 11.73 14.30
N GLY A 73 7.74 12.83 14.37
CA GLY A 73 8.23 14.09 14.93
C GLY A 73 8.63 13.99 16.41
N LEU A 74 7.87 13.22 17.20
CA LEU A 74 8.21 12.93 18.60
C LEU A 74 9.51 12.12 18.70
N ARG A 75 9.69 11.11 17.89
CA ARG A 75 10.92 10.29 17.86
C ARG A 75 12.18 11.14 17.70
N VAL A 76 12.10 12.22 16.93
CA VAL A 76 13.23 13.13 16.71
C VAL A 76 13.43 14.09 17.89
N LYS A 77 12.34 14.58 18.51
CA LYS A 77 12.43 15.60 19.57
C LYS A 77 12.67 15.02 20.98
N THR A 78 12.37 13.75 21.23
CA THR A 78 12.42 13.18 22.59
C THR A 78 13.49 12.10 22.71
N PHE A 79 14.73 12.52 22.90
CA PHE A 79 15.93 11.67 23.03
C PHE A 79 15.81 10.52 24.04
N SER A 80 15.21 10.80 25.20
CA SER A 80 15.21 9.88 26.34
C SER A 80 14.14 8.78 26.27
N PHE A 81 13.18 8.85 25.32
CA PHE A 81 11.97 8.02 25.34
C PHE A 81 11.77 7.19 24.06
N HIS A 82 12.78 7.08 23.22
CA HIS A 82 12.68 6.51 21.86
C HIS A 82 12.03 5.11 21.80
N LEU A 83 12.40 4.21 22.70
CA LEU A 83 11.82 2.86 22.77
C LEU A 83 10.44 2.83 23.45
N SER A 84 10.19 3.75 24.40
CA SER A 84 8.94 3.77 25.15
C SER A 84 7.78 4.41 24.38
N ILE A 85 8.04 5.31 23.44
CA ILE A 85 7.00 5.99 22.64
C ILE A 85 6.21 4.96 21.81
N ASN A 86 6.89 4.11 21.06
CA ASN A 86 6.22 3.14 20.21
C ASN A 86 5.42 2.12 21.02
N SER A 87 6.01 1.56 22.06
CA SER A 87 5.31 0.60 22.91
C SER A 87 4.14 1.26 23.66
N PHE A 88 4.24 2.53 24.05
CA PHE A 88 3.13 3.25 24.68
C PHE A 88 2.01 3.56 23.67
N VAL A 89 2.36 4.12 22.51
CA VAL A 89 1.37 4.56 21.52
C VAL A 89 0.78 3.38 20.77
N HIS A 90 1.59 2.48 20.22
CA HIS A 90 1.12 1.33 19.47
C HIS A 90 0.63 0.18 20.36
N GLY A 91 1.22 0.00 21.55
CA GLY A 91 0.80 -1.05 22.49
C GLY A 91 -0.62 -0.87 23.03
N LYS A 92 -1.19 0.34 22.97
CA LYS A 92 -2.57 0.66 23.36
C LYS A 92 -3.55 0.70 22.16
N LEU A 93 -3.10 0.42 20.93
CA LEU A 93 -4.00 0.42 19.77
C LEU A 93 -4.95 -0.77 19.80
N PRO A 94 -6.21 -0.57 19.42
CA PRO A 94 -7.22 -1.63 19.42
C PRO A 94 -7.08 -2.54 18.19
N TYR A 95 -5.93 -3.20 18.03
CA TYR A 95 -5.66 -4.10 16.90
C TYR A 95 -6.68 -5.23 16.74
N GLN A 96 -7.38 -5.61 17.81
CA GLN A 96 -8.45 -6.59 17.76
C GLN A 96 -9.65 -6.17 16.92
N LEU A 97 -9.77 -4.88 16.58
CA LEU A 97 -10.79 -4.37 15.65
C LEU A 97 -10.44 -4.67 14.20
N ILE A 98 -9.16 -4.83 13.88
CA ILE A 98 -8.70 -5.26 12.56
C ILE A 98 -8.94 -6.76 12.47
N LYS A 99 -9.83 -7.17 11.57
CA LYS A 99 -10.20 -8.57 11.35
C LYS A 99 -9.63 -9.07 10.03
N PRO A 100 -9.40 -10.39 9.89
CA PRO A 100 -9.02 -10.97 8.61
C PRO A 100 -10.02 -10.61 7.51
N ASP A 101 -9.50 -10.15 6.37
CA ASP A 101 -10.28 -9.78 5.19
C ASP A 101 -9.99 -10.78 4.05
N SER A 102 -10.88 -11.75 3.88
CA SER A 102 -10.75 -12.76 2.84
C SER A 102 -10.94 -12.20 1.44
N GLN A 103 -11.72 -11.13 1.26
CA GLN A 103 -11.90 -10.47 -0.03
C GLN A 103 -10.61 -9.75 -0.45
N LEU A 104 -10.03 -8.98 0.47
CA LEU A 104 -8.73 -8.32 0.25
C LEU A 104 -7.64 -9.37 -0.06
N ARG A 105 -7.58 -10.46 0.73
CA ARG A 105 -6.62 -11.53 0.50
C ARG A 105 -6.75 -12.16 -0.88
N ASN A 106 -7.97 -12.51 -1.28
CA ASN A 106 -8.23 -13.10 -2.59
C ASN A 106 -7.88 -12.13 -3.72
N LEU A 107 -8.22 -10.85 -3.58
CA LEU A 107 -7.85 -9.79 -4.50
C LEU A 107 -6.32 -9.69 -4.64
N LEU A 108 -5.60 -9.56 -3.52
CA LEU A 108 -4.14 -9.42 -3.54
C LEU A 108 -3.44 -10.64 -4.13
N ARG A 109 -3.95 -11.84 -3.89
CA ARG A 109 -3.41 -13.08 -4.48
C ARG A 109 -3.69 -13.22 -5.97
N SER A 110 -4.75 -12.59 -6.47
CA SER A 110 -5.04 -12.57 -7.92
C SER A 110 -4.16 -11.60 -8.71
N ILE A 111 -3.48 -10.67 -8.04
CA ILE A 111 -2.54 -9.71 -8.64
C ILE A 111 -1.19 -10.39 -8.79
N THR A 112 -0.71 -10.55 -10.02
CA THR A 112 0.57 -11.19 -10.35
C THR A 112 1.75 -10.22 -10.29
N GLN A 113 1.49 -8.92 -10.43
CA GLN A 113 2.50 -7.87 -10.34
C GLN A 113 3.09 -7.78 -8.94
N ARG A 114 4.28 -7.21 -8.83
CA ARG A 114 4.94 -6.94 -7.56
C ARG A 114 4.08 -6.04 -6.67
N LYS A 115 3.93 -6.41 -5.41
CA LYS A 115 3.15 -5.67 -4.40
C LYS A 115 4.03 -5.23 -3.26
N ILE A 116 4.06 -3.94 -2.97
CA ILE A 116 4.92 -3.34 -1.95
C ILE A 116 4.08 -2.47 -1.04
N ILE A 117 4.24 -2.61 0.27
CA ILE A 117 3.69 -1.66 1.25
C ILE A 117 4.58 -0.41 1.29
N PHE A 118 3.96 0.78 1.24
CA PHE A 118 4.63 2.07 1.38
C PHE A 118 3.92 2.92 2.42
N THR A 119 4.35 2.80 3.68
CA THR A 119 3.71 3.42 4.84
C THR A 119 4.64 4.37 5.60
N ASN A 120 4.05 5.40 6.22
CA ASN A 120 4.73 6.27 7.17
C ASN A 120 4.88 5.66 8.57
N SER A 121 4.20 4.54 8.83
CA SER A 121 4.25 3.82 10.09
C SER A 121 5.55 3.01 10.25
N ASP A 122 5.84 2.56 11.47
CA ASP A 122 7.00 1.71 11.72
C ASP A 122 6.74 0.25 11.30
N ARG A 123 7.83 -0.51 11.24
CA ARG A 123 7.80 -1.91 10.77
C ARG A 123 6.96 -2.81 11.65
N ASN A 124 7.01 -2.63 12.98
CA ASN A 124 6.27 -3.50 13.90
C ASN A 124 4.77 -3.30 13.75
N HIS A 125 4.31 -2.05 13.66
CA HIS A 125 2.92 -1.73 13.37
C HIS A 125 2.48 -2.32 12.02
N ALA A 126 3.29 -2.13 10.97
CA ALA A 126 2.97 -2.65 9.64
C ALA A 126 2.80 -4.18 9.65
N ILE A 127 3.72 -4.91 10.28
CA ILE A 127 3.63 -6.37 10.40
C ILE A 127 2.40 -6.81 11.18
N GLU A 128 2.10 -6.15 12.31
CA GLU A 128 0.92 -6.49 13.13
C GLU A 128 -0.38 -6.28 12.34
N VAL A 129 -0.52 -5.15 11.64
CA VAL A 129 -1.70 -4.87 10.80
C VAL A 129 -1.87 -5.91 9.69
N LEU A 130 -0.81 -6.21 8.95
CA LEU A 130 -0.85 -7.19 7.85
C LEU A 130 -1.23 -8.58 8.35
N LYS A 131 -0.69 -9.02 9.49
CA LYS A 131 -1.06 -10.29 10.14
C LYS A 131 -2.52 -10.31 10.55
N ARG A 132 -3.03 -9.22 11.13
CA ARG A 132 -4.44 -9.12 11.53
C ARG A 132 -5.38 -9.19 10.35
N LEU A 133 -5.03 -8.54 9.25
CA LEU A 133 -5.76 -8.63 7.99
C LEU A 133 -5.66 -10.02 7.33
N GLY A 134 -4.67 -10.83 7.72
CA GLY A 134 -4.38 -12.13 7.11
C GLY A 134 -3.78 -12.02 5.72
N VAL A 135 -2.98 -10.96 5.45
CA VAL A 135 -2.38 -10.64 4.14
C VAL A 135 -0.86 -10.43 4.19
N ASP A 136 -0.22 -10.84 5.29
CA ASP A 136 1.22 -10.66 5.52
C ASP A 136 2.11 -11.40 4.50
N ASP A 137 1.60 -12.46 3.89
CA ASP A 137 2.24 -13.21 2.80
C ASP A 137 1.89 -12.73 1.38
N CYS A 138 1.16 -11.62 1.26
CA CYS A 138 0.72 -11.09 -0.04
C CYS A 138 1.64 -10.00 -0.60
N PHE A 139 2.63 -9.53 0.16
CA PHE A 139 3.49 -8.41 -0.21
C PHE A 139 4.96 -8.84 -0.27
N ASP A 140 5.66 -8.37 -1.30
CA ASP A 140 7.06 -8.70 -1.55
C ASP A 140 8.01 -7.89 -0.65
N GLN A 141 7.59 -6.69 -0.24
CA GLN A 141 8.42 -5.77 0.54
C GLN A 141 7.59 -4.74 1.31
N ILE A 142 8.18 -4.20 2.39
CA ILE A 142 7.62 -3.10 3.20
C ILE A 142 8.61 -1.94 3.21
N ILE A 143 8.21 -0.80 2.63
CA ILE A 143 8.86 0.50 2.80
C ILE A 143 8.14 1.19 3.96
N CYS A 144 8.82 1.34 5.09
CA CYS A 144 8.29 1.88 6.34
C CYS A 144 9.19 2.98 6.89
N PHE A 145 8.88 3.50 8.08
CA PHE A 145 9.68 4.53 8.73
C PHE A 145 11.17 4.19 8.76
N GLU A 146 11.54 2.98 9.18
CA GLU A 146 12.94 2.55 9.30
C GLU A 146 13.64 2.43 7.94
N THR A 147 12.90 2.05 6.89
CA THR A 147 13.43 1.99 5.51
C THR A 147 13.76 3.39 5.00
N MET A 148 12.88 4.36 5.26
CA MET A 148 13.07 5.75 4.83
C MET A 148 14.08 6.51 5.71
N ASN A 149 14.29 6.05 6.94
CA ASN A 149 15.11 6.74 7.94
C ASN A 149 16.13 5.80 8.61
N PRO A 150 17.02 5.14 7.87
CA PRO A 150 17.93 4.14 8.42
C PRO A 150 18.90 4.71 9.44
N ASN A 151 19.28 5.99 9.31
CA ASN A 151 20.20 6.66 10.21
C ASN A 151 19.52 7.05 11.52
N ILE A 152 18.27 7.51 11.49
CA ILE A 152 17.49 7.85 12.70
C ILE A 152 17.34 6.61 13.59
N SER A 153 17.05 5.47 12.99
CA SER A 153 16.81 4.22 13.71
C SER A 153 18.07 3.64 14.38
N LYS A 154 19.26 4.05 13.96
CA LYS A 154 20.55 3.54 14.42
C LYS A 154 21.37 4.57 15.21
N SER A 155 21.01 5.85 15.16
CA SER A 155 21.77 6.95 15.77
C SER A 155 21.44 7.13 17.24
N SER A 156 22.44 7.49 18.03
CA SER A 156 22.28 8.04 19.37
C SER A 156 21.80 9.51 19.36
N ARG A 157 21.87 10.17 18.22
CA ARG A 157 21.45 11.56 18.01
C ARG A 157 20.48 11.67 16.81
N PRO A 158 19.25 11.14 16.93
CA PRO A 158 18.28 11.12 15.84
C PRO A 158 17.83 12.52 15.37
N ASP A 159 17.99 13.56 16.20
CA ASP A 159 17.67 14.96 15.88
C ASP A 159 18.61 15.59 14.85
N GLU A 160 19.79 15.01 14.63
CA GLU A 160 20.73 15.46 13.57
C GLU A 160 20.29 15.04 12.16
N TYR A 161 19.31 14.15 12.05
CA TYR A 161 18.84 13.65 10.75
C TYR A 161 17.44 14.18 10.41
N PRO A 162 17.22 14.64 9.16
CA PRO A 162 15.89 15.02 8.73
C PRO A 162 14.98 13.79 8.64
N VAL A 163 13.75 13.93 9.13
CA VAL A 163 12.71 12.89 8.98
C VAL A 163 12.23 12.85 7.54
N VAL A 164 12.30 11.67 6.93
CA VAL A 164 11.83 11.40 5.58
C VAL A 164 10.57 10.55 5.65
N LEU A 165 9.44 11.10 5.20
CA LEU A 165 8.13 10.44 5.15
C LEU A 165 7.35 10.95 3.94
N LYS A 166 6.31 10.21 3.50
CA LYS A 166 5.30 10.72 2.58
C LYS A 166 4.66 11.99 3.17
N PRO A 167 4.41 13.05 2.40
CA PRO A 167 4.53 13.20 0.95
C PRO A 167 5.88 13.77 0.47
N SER A 168 6.99 13.68 1.23
CA SER A 168 8.25 14.33 0.84
C SER A 168 8.79 13.75 -0.47
N PRO A 169 9.43 14.59 -1.34
CA PRO A 169 10.07 14.12 -2.56
C PRO A 169 11.13 13.04 -2.31
N THR A 170 11.84 13.13 -1.20
CA THR A 170 12.85 12.12 -0.80
C THR A 170 12.19 10.76 -0.53
N ALA A 171 11.04 10.72 0.14
CA ALA A 171 10.30 9.47 0.37
C ALA A 171 9.84 8.85 -0.97
N MET A 172 9.36 9.68 -1.90
CA MET A 172 8.95 9.22 -3.23
C MET A 172 10.14 8.68 -4.03
N LYS A 173 11.31 9.33 -3.93
CA LYS A 173 12.54 8.84 -4.56
C LYS A 173 12.97 7.48 -4.00
N ILE A 174 12.92 7.30 -2.67
CA ILE A 174 13.22 5.99 -2.04
C ILE A 174 12.24 4.92 -2.56
N ALA A 175 10.95 5.25 -2.70
CA ALA A 175 9.98 4.33 -3.26
C ALA A 175 10.31 3.96 -4.71
N LEU A 176 10.69 4.93 -5.56
CA LEU A 176 11.15 4.69 -6.93
C LEU A 176 12.35 3.76 -6.99
N ASP A 177 13.36 4.02 -6.15
CA ASP A 177 14.59 3.21 -6.09
C ASP A 177 14.29 1.76 -5.66
N VAL A 178 13.34 1.56 -4.73
CA VAL A 178 12.90 0.23 -4.28
C VAL A 178 12.05 -0.48 -5.31
N VAL A 179 11.15 0.24 -5.99
CA VAL A 179 10.30 -0.29 -7.07
C VAL A 179 11.15 -0.81 -8.22
N GLY A 180 12.13 -0.02 -8.68
CA GLY A 180 13.06 -0.40 -9.74
C GLY A 180 12.42 -0.52 -11.14
N PHE A 181 11.16 -0.07 -11.30
CA PHE A 181 10.43 -0.06 -12.57
C PHE A 181 10.15 1.38 -13.03
N ASP A 182 9.66 1.52 -14.27
CA ASP A 182 9.17 2.81 -14.79
C ASP A 182 8.03 3.32 -13.86
N PRO A 183 8.14 4.54 -13.34
CA PRO A 183 7.08 5.13 -12.49
C PRO A 183 5.70 5.07 -13.13
N ARG A 184 5.61 5.25 -14.46
CA ARG A 184 4.35 5.21 -15.22
C ARG A 184 3.72 3.81 -15.26
N ARG A 185 4.49 2.77 -14.95
CA ARG A 185 4.06 1.38 -14.82
C ARG A 185 3.88 0.95 -13.35
N THR A 186 3.86 1.93 -12.44
CA THR A 186 3.63 1.72 -11.01
C THR A 186 2.32 2.36 -10.60
N LEU A 187 1.41 1.56 -10.01
CA LEU A 187 0.15 2.04 -9.45
C LEU A 187 0.32 2.30 -7.95
N PHE A 188 0.08 3.53 -7.52
CA PHE A 188 0.20 3.95 -6.11
C PHE A 188 -1.17 4.22 -5.50
N LEU A 189 -1.51 3.48 -4.44
CA LEU A 189 -2.78 3.56 -3.72
C LEU A 189 -2.55 4.16 -2.32
N ASP A 190 -3.25 5.25 -1.99
CA ASP A 190 -3.10 5.95 -0.70
C ASP A 190 -4.40 6.70 -0.37
N ASP A 191 -4.77 6.83 0.92
CA ASP A 191 -5.98 7.54 1.38
C ASP A 191 -5.79 9.06 1.47
N ASN A 192 -4.52 9.50 1.51
CA ASN A 192 -4.16 10.90 1.73
C ASN A 192 -3.92 11.63 0.39
N PRO A 193 -4.74 12.64 0.03
CA PRO A 193 -4.59 13.37 -1.21
C PRO A 193 -3.19 14.02 -1.41
N ARG A 194 -2.50 14.37 -0.32
CA ARG A 194 -1.14 14.95 -0.41
C ARG A 194 -0.11 13.91 -0.84
N ASN A 195 -0.26 12.66 -0.37
CA ASN A 195 0.61 11.56 -0.77
C ASN A 195 0.33 11.19 -2.25
N VAL A 196 -0.95 11.12 -2.62
CA VAL A 196 -1.39 10.89 -4.01
C VAL A 196 -0.81 11.95 -4.95
N ALA A 197 -0.89 13.24 -4.58
CA ALA A 197 -0.31 14.33 -5.36
C ALA A 197 1.22 14.20 -5.50
N ALA A 198 1.91 13.82 -4.42
CA ALA A 198 3.36 13.60 -4.47
C ALA A 198 3.74 12.39 -5.35
N GLY A 199 2.97 11.30 -5.30
CA GLY A 199 3.13 10.13 -6.18
C GLY A 199 2.92 10.52 -7.65
N LYS A 200 1.89 11.31 -7.95
CA LYS A 200 1.62 11.83 -9.30
C LYS A 200 2.77 12.69 -9.82
N ALA A 201 3.35 13.54 -8.96
CA ALA A 201 4.45 14.41 -9.31
C ALA A 201 5.73 13.65 -9.72
N VAL A 202 5.94 12.43 -9.23
CA VAL A 202 7.08 11.57 -9.62
C VAL A 202 6.73 10.59 -10.74
N GLY A 203 5.50 10.66 -11.29
CA GLY A 203 5.08 9.92 -12.47
C GLY A 203 4.32 8.63 -12.17
N PHE A 204 3.96 8.31 -10.93
CA PHE A 204 3.09 7.18 -10.61
C PHE A 204 1.70 7.36 -11.20
N CYS A 205 1.09 6.25 -11.62
CA CYS A 205 -0.36 6.17 -11.76
C CYS A 205 -0.97 6.09 -10.36
N THR A 206 -1.99 6.90 -10.07
CA THR A 206 -2.41 7.15 -8.69
C THR A 206 -3.87 6.81 -8.42
N VAL A 207 -4.12 6.24 -7.24
CA VAL A 207 -5.44 5.86 -6.75
C VAL A 207 -5.67 6.50 -5.38
N LEU A 208 -6.71 7.30 -5.27
CA LEU A 208 -7.16 7.83 -3.99
C LEU A 208 -8.17 6.86 -3.37
N VAL A 209 -7.85 6.32 -2.19
CA VAL A 209 -8.68 5.33 -1.48
C VAL A 209 -9.50 5.98 -0.36
N GLY A 210 -10.63 5.38 -0.02
CA GLY A 210 -11.50 5.87 1.06
C GLY A 210 -12.33 7.10 0.70
N LYS A 211 -12.45 7.42 -0.59
CA LYS A 211 -13.23 8.55 -1.10
C LYS A 211 -14.18 8.12 -2.21
N THR A 212 -15.24 8.93 -2.42
CA THR A 212 -16.19 8.77 -3.52
C THR A 212 -15.92 9.75 -4.66
N THR A 213 -15.14 10.80 -4.40
CA THR A 213 -14.87 11.87 -5.35
C THR A 213 -13.38 11.90 -5.70
N LYS A 214 -13.09 11.91 -7.00
CA LYS A 214 -11.74 11.97 -7.55
C LYS A 214 -11.09 13.32 -7.22
N SER A 215 -9.82 13.32 -6.77
CA SER A 215 -9.01 14.54 -6.67
C SER A 215 -8.43 14.91 -8.03
N LYS A 216 -7.93 16.13 -8.16
CA LYS A 216 -7.26 16.59 -9.39
C LYS A 216 -6.03 15.72 -9.74
N GLU A 217 -5.33 15.24 -8.72
CA GLU A 217 -4.07 14.51 -8.85
C GLU A 217 -4.26 12.98 -8.87
N SER A 218 -5.47 12.47 -8.63
CA SER A 218 -5.74 11.03 -8.69
C SER A 218 -6.20 10.60 -10.09
N ASP A 219 -5.63 9.49 -10.61
CA ASP A 219 -6.09 8.89 -11.87
C ASP A 219 -7.38 8.10 -11.62
N TYR A 220 -7.48 7.45 -10.45
CA TYR A 220 -8.64 6.67 -10.02
C TYR A 220 -9.05 7.04 -8.59
N VAL A 221 -10.27 6.66 -8.21
CA VAL A 221 -10.79 6.77 -6.85
C VAL A 221 -11.50 5.47 -6.49
N LEU A 222 -11.28 5.01 -5.25
CA LEU A 222 -11.88 3.80 -4.70
C LEU A 222 -12.48 4.10 -3.32
N GLU A 223 -13.66 3.57 -3.04
CA GLU A 223 -14.18 3.57 -1.66
C GLU A 223 -13.39 2.61 -0.76
N THR A 224 -13.00 1.46 -1.30
CA THR A 224 -12.15 0.47 -0.64
C THR A 224 -11.24 -0.20 -1.67
N VAL A 225 -10.09 -0.75 -1.23
CA VAL A 225 -9.19 -1.51 -2.11
C VAL A 225 -9.90 -2.71 -2.73
N ASN A 226 -10.92 -3.28 -2.10
CA ASN A 226 -11.71 -4.39 -2.63
C ASN A 226 -12.42 -4.07 -3.96
N ASN A 227 -12.61 -2.78 -4.27
CA ASN A 227 -13.16 -2.34 -5.56
C ASN A 227 -12.11 -2.26 -6.69
N LEU A 228 -10.84 -2.57 -6.43
CA LEU A 228 -9.74 -2.35 -7.37
C LEU A 228 -9.97 -3.09 -8.71
N ALA A 229 -10.43 -4.34 -8.67
CA ALA A 229 -10.68 -5.12 -9.89
C ALA A 229 -11.78 -4.51 -10.79
N GLN A 230 -12.74 -3.82 -10.18
CA GLN A 230 -13.83 -3.16 -10.90
C GLN A 230 -13.38 -1.85 -11.57
N ILE A 231 -12.51 -1.11 -10.91
CA ILE A 231 -12.13 0.26 -11.32
C ILE A 231 -10.85 0.28 -12.17
N VAL A 232 -9.93 -0.67 -11.94
CA VAL A 232 -8.65 -0.78 -12.66
C VAL A 232 -8.48 -2.22 -13.18
N PRO A 233 -9.38 -2.71 -14.04
CA PRO A 233 -9.34 -4.08 -14.56
C PRO A 233 -8.07 -4.39 -15.35
N GLU A 234 -7.35 -3.38 -15.84
CA GLU A 234 -6.12 -3.50 -16.61
C GLU A 234 -4.99 -4.21 -15.84
N ILE A 235 -5.07 -4.27 -14.51
CA ILE A 235 -4.12 -5.03 -13.68
C ILE A 235 -4.14 -6.52 -14.05
N TRP A 236 -5.31 -7.07 -14.44
CA TRP A 236 -5.53 -8.50 -14.73
C TRP A 236 -5.47 -8.85 -16.21
N VAL A 237 -5.09 -7.91 -17.07
CA VAL A 237 -4.85 -8.22 -18.48
C VAL A 237 -3.61 -9.11 -18.58
N SER A 238 -3.77 -10.34 -19.09
CA SER A 238 -2.68 -11.30 -19.23
C SER A 238 -1.70 -10.86 -20.31
N ARG A 239 -0.39 -11.03 -20.06
CA ARG A 239 0.58 -11.11 -21.16
C ARG A 239 0.28 -12.38 -21.92
N VAL A 240 -0.11 -12.26 -23.18
CA VAL A 240 -0.12 -13.41 -24.09
C VAL A 240 1.34 -13.65 -24.47
N ASP A 241 1.98 -14.60 -23.82
CA ASP A 241 3.29 -15.08 -24.27
C ASP A 241 3.13 -15.57 -25.71
N GLY A 242 3.78 -14.90 -26.66
CA GLY A 242 3.89 -15.32 -28.05
C GLY A 242 4.70 -16.61 -28.16
N GLY A 243 4.16 -17.70 -27.64
CA GLY A 243 4.70 -19.04 -27.80
C GLY A 243 4.44 -19.52 -29.22
N ASP A 244 5.51 -19.72 -29.99
CA ASP A 244 5.57 -20.41 -31.29
C ASP A 244 4.60 -21.60 -31.36
N GLN A 245 3.42 -21.39 -31.93
CA GLN A 245 2.61 -22.49 -32.42
C GLN A 245 3.20 -22.97 -33.78
N LYS A 246 4.23 -23.81 -33.68
CA LYS A 246 4.54 -24.71 -34.79
C LYS A 246 3.32 -25.58 -35.04
N SER A 247 2.70 -25.31 -36.17
CA SER A 247 1.65 -26.11 -36.81
C SER A 247 2.02 -27.62 -36.78
N ARG A 248 1.20 -28.41 -36.11
CA ARG A 248 1.04 -29.81 -36.43
C ARG A 248 -0.33 -30.00 -37.10
N SER A 249 -0.26 -30.18 -38.38
CA SER A 249 -1.34 -30.58 -39.25
C SER A 249 -1.84 -31.99 -38.89
N GLY A 250 -3.15 -32.11 -38.84
CA GLY A 250 -3.93 -33.21 -39.46
C GLY A 250 -3.78 -34.59 -38.90
N SER A 251 -4.83 -35.09 -38.29
CA SER A 251 -5.67 -36.17 -38.83
C SER A 251 -6.43 -36.91 -37.74
N GLU A 252 -7.70 -37.12 -38.03
CA GLU A 252 -8.54 -38.21 -37.53
C GLU A 252 -8.88 -38.34 -36.05
N ILE A 253 -10.09 -37.92 -35.70
CA ILE A 253 -10.97 -38.73 -34.85
C ILE A 253 -12.39 -38.71 -35.42
N LYS A 254 -12.70 -39.78 -36.14
CA LYS A 254 -14.08 -40.25 -36.38
C LYS A 254 -14.34 -41.42 -35.43
N SER A 255 -15.54 -41.42 -34.87
CA SER A 255 -16.26 -42.61 -34.37
C SER A 255 -15.90 -43.14 -32.98
N ALA A 256 -16.82 -42.97 -32.03
CA ALA A 256 -17.55 -44.09 -31.46
C ALA A 256 -18.60 -43.61 -30.46
N LEU A 257 -19.80 -43.38 -30.93
CA LEU A 257 -21.04 -43.54 -30.13
C LEU A 257 -21.46 -44.98 -30.27
N ALA A 258 -21.48 -45.75 -29.17
CA ALA A 258 -22.23 -46.99 -29.06
C ALA A 258 -22.73 -47.13 -27.60
N ALA A 259 -24.05 -47.22 -27.45
CA ALA A 259 -24.74 -47.44 -26.19
C ALA A 259 -24.59 -48.91 -25.74
N PRO A 260 -24.75 -49.21 -24.43
CA PRO A 260 -24.71 -50.56 -23.89
C PRO A 260 -26.05 -51.27 -24.04
N PRO A 261 -26.07 -52.62 -24.22
CA PRO A 261 -27.31 -53.39 -24.20
C PRO A 261 -27.75 -53.72 -22.77
N VAL A 262 -29.07 -53.67 -22.61
CA VAL A 262 -29.81 -54.14 -21.45
C VAL A 262 -29.92 -55.68 -21.57
N GLY A 263 -29.87 -56.36 -20.43
CA GLY A 263 -30.57 -57.65 -20.26
C GLY A 263 -29.75 -58.80 -19.69
N ALA A 264 -30.24 -59.27 -18.60
CA ALA A 264 -30.61 -60.52 -17.95
C ALA A 264 -29.95 -60.71 -16.62
#